data_ed1ec895fa6eda4f002831ba2f83b97a
#
_entry.id   ed1ec895fa6eda4f002831ba2f83b97a
#
_cell.length_a   1.000
_cell.length_b   1.000
_cell.length_c   1.000
_cell.angle_alpha   90.00
_cell.angle_beta   90.00
_cell.angle_gamma   90.00
#
_symmetry.space_group_name_H-M   'P 1'
#
loop_
_entity.id
_entity.type
_entity.pdbx_description
1 polymer ?
#
loop_
_entity_poly.entity_id
_entity_poly.type
_entity_poly.pdbx_seq_one_letter_code
_entity_poly.pdbx_strand_id
1 'polypeptide(L)'
;GEPITITLSSSDLKRLATNEATSLSKMGFDSSDTFQMLLTLDRQFMAGIAYYSGILKLGASVVRNGPGGIVNQWKSIDKIRPTVLIAVPSFISKLIKYAEENEIDYKNSSVKSIVCIGEPIHNADFSQNILAKRITEKWGVRLCSTYASTEMATAFYQCGKNKGCHNNDDLLFTEILNDFGNPVSHGETGEIVITTLGV
;
A
#
# COMPACT_ATOMS: atom_id res chain seq x y z
N GLY A 1 14.76 15.34 12.23
CA GLY A 1 15.64 15.74 11.12
C GLY A 1 14.94 16.78 10.26
N GLU A 2 15.70 17.47 9.43
CA GLU A 2 15.11 18.40 8.46
C GLU A 2 14.47 17.59 7.32
N PRO A 3 13.28 17.99 6.83
CA PRO A 3 12.64 17.36 5.70
C PRO A 3 13.48 17.52 4.42
N ILE A 4 13.62 16.45 3.65
CA ILE A 4 14.23 16.50 2.32
C ILE A 4 13.12 16.79 1.31
N THR A 5 13.33 17.81 0.46
CA THR A 5 12.42 18.13 -0.62
C THR A 5 12.78 17.36 -1.88
N ILE A 6 11.86 16.56 -2.38
CA ILE A 6 12.01 15.81 -3.63
C ILE A 6 11.03 16.39 -4.64
N THR A 7 11.56 16.84 -5.79
CA THR A 7 10.74 17.35 -6.90
C THR A 7 10.55 16.27 -7.94
N LEU A 8 9.32 16.14 -8.44
CA LEU A 8 8.97 15.15 -9.45
C LEU A 8 8.58 15.82 -10.76
N SER A 9 9.14 15.33 -11.84
CA SER A 9 8.74 15.72 -13.19
C SER A 9 7.47 14.99 -13.64
N SER A 10 6.90 15.41 -14.75
CA SER A 10 5.80 14.67 -15.40
C SER A 10 6.20 13.24 -15.79
N SER A 11 7.48 13.02 -16.10
CA SER A 11 8.01 11.68 -16.39
C SER A 11 8.01 10.81 -15.14
N ASP A 12 8.44 11.35 -13.99
CA ASP A 12 8.48 10.62 -12.72
C ASP A 12 7.08 10.23 -12.27
N LEU A 13 6.09 11.11 -12.41
CA LEU A 13 4.70 10.80 -12.12
C LEU A 13 4.15 9.66 -13.00
N LYS A 14 4.55 9.60 -14.28
CA LYS A 14 4.20 8.47 -15.17
C LYS A 14 4.85 7.16 -14.73
N ARG A 15 6.10 7.22 -14.28
CA ARG A 15 6.81 6.05 -13.72
C ARG A 15 6.14 5.56 -12.46
N LEU A 16 5.82 6.44 -11.51
CA LEU A 16 5.05 6.11 -10.30
C LEU A 16 3.72 5.43 -10.65
N ALA A 17 2.96 6.01 -11.58
CA ALA A 17 1.70 5.42 -12.03
C ALA A 17 1.90 4.01 -12.61
N THR A 18 3.00 3.79 -13.35
CA THR A 18 3.34 2.47 -13.91
C THR A 18 3.70 1.48 -12.80
N ASN A 19 4.51 1.91 -11.84
CA ASN A 19 4.87 1.08 -10.69
C ASN A 19 3.63 0.60 -9.94
N GLU A 20 2.76 1.54 -9.55
CA GLU A 20 1.58 1.21 -8.76
C GLU A 20 0.58 0.35 -9.56
N ALA A 21 0.35 0.64 -10.83
CA ALA A 21 -0.51 -0.19 -11.68
C ALA A 21 0.02 -1.63 -11.79
N THR A 22 1.34 -1.80 -12.02
CA THR A 22 1.98 -3.11 -12.08
C THR A 22 1.90 -3.83 -10.73
N SER A 23 2.20 -3.14 -9.65
CA SER A 23 2.14 -3.68 -8.29
C SER A 23 0.74 -4.16 -7.93
N LEU A 24 -0.28 -3.34 -8.18
CA LEU A 24 -1.68 -3.69 -7.94
C LEU A 24 -2.13 -4.89 -8.80
N SER A 25 -1.75 -4.91 -10.08
CA SER A 25 -2.04 -6.05 -10.97
C SER A 25 -1.37 -7.34 -10.48
N LYS A 26 -0.11 -7.29 -10.04
CA LYS A 26 0.61 -8.43 -9.48
C LYS A 26 0.07 -8.90 -8.12
N MET A 27 -0.59 -8.01 -7.38
CA MET A 27 -1.37 -8.35 -6.19
C MET A 27 -2.70 -9.02 -6.53
N GLY A 28 -3.09 -9.07 -7.82
CA GLY A 28 -4.32 -9.69 -8.30
C GLY A 28 -5.52 -8.77 -8.38
N PHE A 29 -5.30 -7.46 -8.46
CA PHE A 29 -6.35 -6.47 -8.73
C PHE A 29 -6.43 -6.13 -10.21
N ASP A 30 -7.60 -5.72 -10.67
CA ASP A 30 -7.85 -5.39 -12.08
C ASP A 30 -8.87 -4.24 -12.26
N SER A 31 -9.27 -4.00 -13.50
CA SER A 31 -10.20 -2.94 -13.86
C SER A 31 -11.62 -3.09 -13.31
N SER A 32 -11.98 -4.27 -12.80
CA SER A 32 -13.29 -4.51 -12.17
C SER A 32 -13.34 -4.04 -10.72
N ASP A 33 -12.19 -3.74 -10.13
CA ASP A 33 -12.10 -3.29 -8.75
C ASP A 33 -12.49 -1.81 -8.60
N THR A 34 -13.04 -1.50 -7.44
CA THR A 34 -13.29 -0.13 -6.99
C THR A 34 -12.47 0.11 -5.73
N PHE A 35 -11.52 1.01 -5.82
CA PHE A 35 -10.64 1.37 -4.71
C PHE A 35 -11.18 2.57 -3.93
N GLN A 36 -11.23 2.49 -2.62
CA GLN A 36 -11.39 3.66 -1.76
C GLN A 36 -10.06 4.00 -1.12
N MET A 37 -9.57 5.20 -1.42
CA MET A 37 -8.33 5.71 -0.85
C MET A 37 -8.60 6.44 0.46
N LEU A 38 -8.03 5.92 1.56
CA LEU A 38 -8.06 6.53 2.88
C LEU A 38 -6.77 7.34 3.13
N LEU A 39 -6.16 7.81 2.06
CA LEU A 39 -4.91 8.55 2.01
C LEU A 39 -5.15 9.96 1.52
N THR A 40 -4.34 10.91 1.99
CA THR A 40 -4.36 12.25 1.43
C THR A 40 -3.75 12.30 0.03
N LEU A 41 -4.31 13.17 -0.83
CA LEU A 41 -3.73 13.53 -2.15
C LEU A 41 -2.99 14.87 -2.10
N ASP A 42 -3.11 15.58 -0.98
CA ASP A 42 -2.51 16.89 -0.72
C ASP A 42 -1.31 16.78 0.24
N ARG A 43 -0.83 17.92 0.74
CA ARG A 43 0.25 18.04 1.73
C ARG A 43 1.57 17.43 1.29
N GLN A 44 1.85 17.48 -0.02
CA GLN A 44 3.09 16.94 -0.59
C GLN A 44 3.29 15.43 -0.31
N PHE A 45 2.20 14.70 -0.08
CA PHE A 45 2.25 13.26 0.18
C PHE A 45 2.26 12.47 -1.12
N MET A 46 3.44 11.99 -1.51
CA MET A 46 3.67 11.33 -2.79
C MET A 46 2.82 10.07 -2.98
N ALA A 47 2.64 9.26 -1.93
CA ALA A 47 1.90 8.01 -2.05
C ALA A 47 0.43 8.23 -2.50
N GLY A 48 -0.20 9.35 -2.10
CA GLY A 48 -1.56 9.67 -2.54
C GLY A 48 -1.68 9.78 -4.05
N ILE A 49 -0.81 10.59 -4.68
CA ILE A 49 -0.85 10.76 -6.14
C ILE A 49 -0.36 9.51 -6.89
N ALA A 50 0.60 8.77 -6.31
CA ALA A 50 1.12 7.53 -6.90
C ALA A 50 0.01 6.48 -7.02
N TYR A 51 -0.67 6.14 -5.91
CA TYR A 51 -1.77 5.18 -5.93
C TYR A 51 -2.95 5.65 -6.78
N TYR A 52 -3.34 6.92 -6.68
CA TYR A 52 -4.40 7.47 -7.52
C TYR A 52 -4.12 7.27 -9.01
N SER A 53 -2.93 7.68 -9.45
CA SER A 53 -2.52 7.56 -10.85
C SER A 53 -2.35 6.09 -11.28
N GLY A 54 -1.85 5.24 -10.39
CA GLY A 54 -1.71 3.80 -10.63
C GLY A 54 -3.04 3.10 -10.81
N ILE A 55 -4.04 3.40 -9.97
CA ILE A 55 -5.39 2.83 -10.09
C ILE A 55 -6.04 3.25 -11.41
N LEU A 56 -5.93 4.51 -11.80
CA LEU A 56 -6.44 4.98 -13.09
C LEU A 56 -5.74 4.28 -14.25
N LYS A 57 -4.41 4.09 -14.17
CA LYS A 57 -3.64 3.37 -15.19
C LYS A 57 -3.98 1.89 -15.24
N LEU A 58 -4.35 1.26 -14.13
CA LEU A 58 -4.87 -0.10 -14.08
C LEU A 58 -6.25 -0.22 -14.76
N GLY A 59 -6.94 0.89 -14.97
CA GLY A 59 -8.31 0.95 -15.52
C GLY A 59 -9.40 0.75 -14.46
N ALA A 60 -9.04 0.71 -13.18
CA ALA A 60 -9.97 0.53 -12.07
C ALA A 60 -10.61 1.85 -11.63
N SER A 61 -11.70 1.74 -10.87
CA SER A 61 -12.39 2.90 -10.29
C SER A 61 -11.72 3.34 -8.99
N VAL A 62 -11.70 4.65 -8.72
CA VAL A 62 -11.10 5.20 -7.50
C VAL A 62 -11.97 6.24 -6.80
N VAL A 63 -12.17 6.05 -5.50
CA VAL A 63 -12.85 6.97 -4.59
C VAL A 63 -11.81 7.70 -3.75
N ARG A 64 -11.72 9.01 -3.91
CA ARG A 64 -10.76 9.87 -3.20
C ARG A 64 -11.37 10.40 -1.89
N ASN A 65 -11.56 9.53 -0.92
CA ASN A 65 -12.19 9.91 0.34
C ASN A 65 -11.21 10.61 1.31
N GLY A 66 -9.92 10.39 1.10
CA GLY A 66 -8.87 10.92 1.98
C GLY A 66 -8.88 10.27 3.37
N PRO A 67 -8.01 10.73 4.29
CA PRO A 67 -7.94 10.21 5.67
C PRO A 67 -9.03 10.80 6.58
N GLY A 68 -10.11 11.34 6.03
CA GLY A 68 -11.19 12.03 6.73
C GLY A 68 -11.92 11.19 7.77
N GLY A 69 -12.91 11.81 8.44
CA GLY A 69 -13.61 11.22 9.57
C GLY A 69 -14.18 9.81 9.32
N ILE A 70 -14.06 8.93 10.31
CA ILE A 70 -14.47 7.52 10.26
C ILE A 70 -15.90 7.34 9.76
N VAL A 71 -16.81 8.21 10.18
CA VAL A 71 -18.23 8.24 9.74
C VAL A 71 -18.34 8.33 8.21
N ASN A 72 -17.56 9.23 7.60
CA ASN A 72 -17.59 9.45 6.16
C ASN A 72 -17.00 8.26 5.40
N GLN A 73 -16.02 7.55 5.99
CA GLN A 73 -15.48 6.32 5.39
C GLN A 73 -16.57 5.26 5.28
N TRP A 74 -17.33 5.02 6.35
CA TRP A 74 -18.42 4.04 6.35
C TRP A 74 -19.58 4.43 5.44
N LYS A 75 -19.97 5.70 5.42
CA LYS A 75 -20.98 6.21 4.47
C LYS A 75 -20.55 5.97 3.01
N SER A 76 -19.27 6.16 2.72
CA SER A 76 -18.72 5.90 1.40
C SER A 76 -18.71 4.41 1.06
N ILE A 77 -18.28 3.55 2.00
CA ILE A 77 -18.27 2.09 1.82
C ILE A 77 -19.69 1.57 1.54
N ASP A 78 -20.67 2.03 2.30
CA ASP A 78 -22.07 1.63 2.11
C ASP A 78 -22.63 2.06 0.76
N LYS A 79 -22.43 3.35 0.39
CA LYS A 79 -23.01 3.95 -0.80
C LYS A 79 -22.33 3.51 -2.10
N ILE A 80 -20.99 3.47 -2.12
CA ILE A 80 -20.19 3.27 -3.34
C ILE A 80 -19.79 1.80 -3.51
N ARG A 81 -19.76 1.06 -2.40
CA ARG A 81 -19.43 -0.37 -2.33
C ARG A 81 -18.04 -0.71 -2.93
N PRO A 82 -16.95 -0.06 -2.46
CA PRO A 82 -15.60 -0.37 -2.92
C PRO A 82 -15.23 -1.83 -2.59
N THR A 83 -14.42 -2.45 -3.45
CA THR A 83 -13.90 -3.80 -3.22
C THR A 83 -12.56 -3.80 -2.50
N VAL A 84 -11.82 -2.69 -2.60
CA VAL A 84 -10.47 -2.53 -2.06
C VAL A 84 -10.33 -1.22 -1.28
N LEU A 85 -9.73 -1.28 -0.10
CA LEU A 85 -9.31 -0.08 0.62
C LEU A 85 -7.78 0.08 0.50
N ILE A 86 -7.30 1.32 0.43
CA ILE A 86 -5.87 1.65 0.61
C ILE A 86 -5.74 2.49 1.87
N ALA A 87 -5.04 1.96 2.87
CA ALA A 87 -4.98 2.57 4.18
C ALA A 87 -3.77 2.13 5.02
N VAL A 88 -3.51 2.90 6.06
CA VAL A 88 -2.62 2.51 7.15
C VAL A 88 -3.35 1.49 8.05
N PRO A 89 -2.77 0.33 8.39
CA PRO A 89 -3.42 -0.72 9.19
C PRO A 89 -4.02 -0.25 10.51
N SER A 90 -3.34 0.64 11.22
CA SER A 90 -3.86 1.21 12.48
C SER A 90 -5.15 2.00 12.28
N PHE A 91 -5.35 2.64 11.11
CA PHE A 91 -6.59 3.33 10.79
C PHE A 91 -7.73 2.35 10.51
N ILE A 92 -7.44 1.21 9.87
CA ILE A 92 -8.41 0.13 9.69
C ILE A 92 -8.91 -0.41 11.03
N SER A 93 -8.02 -0.57 12.01
CA SER A 93 -8.43 -0.97 13.36
C SER A 93 -9.39 0.03 14.01
N LYS A 94 -9.21 1.34 13.77
CA LYS A 94 -10.14 2.38 14.23
C LYS A 94 -11.50 2.31 13.52
N LEU A 95 -11.50 2.00 12.20
CA LEU A 95 -12.73 1.77 11.45
C LEU A 95 -13.52 0.59 12.00
N ILE A 96 -12.85 -0.55 12.26
CA ILE A 96 -13.48 -1.73 12.84
C ILE A 96 -14.08 -1.40 14.22
N LYS A 97 -13.28 -0.77 15.09
CA LYS A 97 -13.76 -0.38 16.44
C LYS A 97 -15.01 0.49 16.35
N TYR A 98 -15.00 1.50 15.51
CA TYR A 98 -16.17 2.37 15.31
C TYR A 98 -17.38 1.59 14.79
N ALA A 99 -17.17 0.66 13.86
CA ALA A 99 -18.24 -0.18 13.32
C ALA A 99 -18.88 -1.06 14.40
N GLU A 100 -18.05 -1.66 15.28
CA GLU A 100 -18.54 -2.45 16.44
C GLU A 100 -19.34 -1.59 17.42
N GLU A 101 -18.89 -0.36 17.72
CA GLU A 101 -19.58 0.57 18.61
C GLU A 101 -20.89 1.14 18.06
N ASN A 102 -21.08 1.10 16.73
CA ASN A 102 -22.24 1.67 16.03
C ASN A 102 -23.07 0.62 15.29
N GLU A 103 -22.86 -0.67 15.57
CA GLU A 103 -23.62 -1.81 15.02
C GLU A 103 -23.61 -1.85 13.47
N ILE A 104 -22.49 -1.39 12.84
CA ILE A 104 -22.30 -1.45 11.39
C ILE A 104 -21.90 -2.87 11.00
N ASP A 105 -22.63 -3.49 10.07
CA ASP A 105 -22.31 -4.81 9.53
C ASP A 105 -21.16 -4.75 8.53
N TYR A 106 -19.94 -4.51 9.04
CA TYR A 106 -18.74 -4.40 8.21
C TYR A 106 -18.29 -5.74 7.61
N LYS A 107 -18.64 -6.87 8.24
CA LYS A 107 -18.28 -8.22 7.75
C LYS A 107 -18.94 -8.54 6.42
N ASN A 108 -20.17 -8.07 6.20
CA ASN A 108 -20.91 -8.23 4.96
C ASN A 108 -20.77 -7.03 4.01
N SER A 109 -19.81 -6.13 4.27
CA SER A 109 -19.51 -5.04 3.35
C SER A 109 -18.96 -5.54 2.01
N SER A 110 -18.89 -4.65 1.02
CA SER A 110 -18.29 -4.96 -0.29
C SER A 110 -16.77 -5.14 -0.27
N VAL A 111 -16.11 -4.69 0.81
CA VAL A 111 -14.65 -4.71 0.93
C VAL A 111 -14.13 -6.14 1.03
N LYS A 112 -13.24 -6.52 0.13
CA LYS A 112 -12.61 -7.85 0.08
C LYS A 112 -11.12 -7.81 0.40
N SER A 113 -10.47 -6.68 0.15
CA SER A 113 -9.03 -6.55 0.31
C SER A 113 -8.63 -5.18 0.84
N ILE A 114 -7.49 -5.12 1.52
CA ILE A 114 -6.89 -3.87 1.98
C ILE A 114 -5.43 -3.86 1.54
N VAL A 115 -5.03 -2.84 0.79
CA VAL A 115 -3.64 -2.52 0.52
C VAL A 115 -3.12 -1.71 1.70
N CYS A 116 -2.21 -2.32 2.45
CA CYS A 116 -1.64 -1.78 3.67
C CYS A 116 -0.37 -1.00 3.35
N ILE A 117 -0.33 0.26 3.75
CA ILE A 117 0.82 1.15 3.56
C ILE A 117 1.28 1.75 4.89
N GLY A 118 2.56 2.14 4.96
CA GLY A 118 3.12 2.94 6.07
C GLY A 118 3.33 2.20 7.39
N GLU A 119 2.78 1.01 7.56
CA GLU A 119 2.96 0.17 8.74
C GLU A 119 3.13 -1.30 8.33
N PRO A 120 4.01 -2.08 8.99
CA PRO A 120 4.18 -3.49 8.70
C PRO A 120 2.98 -4.31 9.14
N ILE A 121 2.65 -5.34 8.35
CA ILE A 121 1.62 -6.34 8.67
C ILE A 121 2.20 -7.73 8.97
N HIS A 122 3.52 -7.88 8.86
CA HIS A 122 4.22 -9.14 9.10
C HIS A 122 5.33 -8.99 10.14
N ASN A 123 5.60 -10.09 10.82
CA ASN A 123 6.80 -10.31 11.64
C ASN A 123 7.98 -10.72 10.74
N ALA A 124 9.18 -10.83 11.32
CA ALA A 124 10.38 -11.24 10.59
C ALA A 124 10.29 -12.66 9.99
N ASP A 125 9.47 -13.54 10.55
CA ASP A 125 9.18 -14.89 10.06
C ASP A 125 8.06 -14.94 8.99
N PHE A 126 7.65 -13.80 8.48
CA PHE A 126 6.53 -13.59 7.54
C PHE A 126 5.15 -13.96 8.08
N SER A 127 5.01 -14.36 9.34
CA SER A 127 3.69 -14.50 9.96
C SER A 127 3.03 -13.12 10.09
N GLN A 128 1.70 -13.09 10.08
CA GLN A 128 0.98 -11.85 10.37
C GLN A 128 1.29 -11.36 11.79
N ASN A 129 1.57 -10.08 11.95
CA ASN A 129 1.71 -9.47 13.26
C ASN A 129 0.34 -9.36 13.97
N ILE A 130 0.34 -8.94 15.24
CA ILE A 130 -0.88 -8.83 16.08
C ILE A 130 -1.93 -7.94 15.42
N LEU A 131 -1.51 -6.83 14.81
CA LEU A 131 -2.42 -5.87 14.17
C LEU A 131 -3.11 -6.49 12.94
N ALA A 132 -2.33 -7.13 12.07
CA ALA A 132 -2.85 -7.79 10.87
C ALA A 132 -3.79 -8.95 11.23
N LYS A 133 -3.42 -9.81 12.20
CA LYS A 133 -4.28 -10.88 12.70
C LYS A 133 -5.63 -10.35 13.18
N ARG A 134 -5.62 -9.29 14.00
CA ARG A 134 -6.84 -8.68 14.50
C ARG A 134 -7.75 -8.19 13.38
N ILE A 135 -7.19 -7.57 12.31
CA ILE A 135 -7.96 -7.08 11.18
C ILE A 135 -8.57 -8.27 10.40
N THR A 136 -7.76 -9.28 10.08
CA THR A 136 -8.23 -10.44 9.30
C THR A 136 -9.26 -11.28 10.05
N GLU A 137 -9.08 -11.53 11.34
CA GLU A 137 -10.02 -12.27 12.18
C GLU A 137 -11.36 -11.55 12.35
N LYS A 138 -11.32 -10.22 12.48
CA LYS A 138 -12.54 -9.42 12.67
C LYS A 138 -13.31 -9.20 11.38
N TRP A 139 -12.62 -8.84 10.29
CA TRP A 139 -13.28 -8.44 9.04
C TRP A 139 -13.30 -9.52 7.97
N GLY A 140 -12.39 -10.46 8.00
CA GLY A 140 -12.31 -11.52 6.97
C GLY A 140 -11.74 -11.06 5.64
N VAL A 141 -11.06 -9.92 5.59
CA VAL A 141 -10.47 -9.33 4.37
C VAL A 141 -9.04 -9.81 4.14
N ARG A 142 -8.63 -9.83 2.88
CA ARG A 142 -7.25 -10.07 2.49
C ARG A 142 -6.41 -8.80 2.72
N LEU A 143 -5.25 -8.94 3.34
CA LEU A 143 -4.28 -7.86 3.47
C LEU A 143 -3.15 -8.03 2.45
N CYS A 144 -2.78 -6.94 1.78
CA CYS A 144 -1.64 -6.85 0.87
C CYS A 144 -0.68 -5.79 1.41
N SER A 145 0.61 -6.10 1.52
CA SER A 145 1.61 -5.16 2.02
C SER A 145 2.38 -4.50 0.89
N THR A 146 2.77 -3.26 1.12
CA THR A 146 3.74 -2.55 0.30
C THR A 146 4.85 -1.98 1.19
N TYR A 147 6.06 -1.89 0.64
CA TYR A 147 7.20 -1.22 1.28
C TYR A 147 7.67 -0.10 0.36
N ALA A 148 7.65 1.11 0.85
CA ALA A 148 7.93 2.31 0.04
C ALA A 148 8.55 3.42 0.87
N SER A 149 9.32 4.28 0.21
CA SER A 149 9.69 5.59 0.71
C SER A 149 9.63 6.62 -0.43
N THR A 150 9.54 7.89 -0.07
CA THR A 150 9.56 8.99 -1.05
C THR A 150 10.88 9.03 -1.79
N GLU A 151 11.98 8.73 -1.10
CA GLU A 151 13.35 8.74 -1.63
C GLU A 151 13.55 7.68 -2.70
N MET A 152 12.90 6.54 -2.60
CA MET A 152 12.95 5.48 -3.62
C MET A 152 12.18 5.84 -4.89
N ALA A 153 11.29 6.83 -4.83
CA ALA A 153 10.37 7.20 -5.92
C ALA A 153 9.57 6.02 -6.49
N THR A 154 9.32 4.99 -5.68
CA THR A 154 8.58 3.78 -6.06
C THR A 154 8.21 2.97 -4.80
N ALA A 155 7.56 1.81 -5.00
CA ALA A 155 7.17 0.90 -3.94
C ALA A 155 7.46 -0.55 -4.33
N PHE A 156 7.87 -1.34 -3.36
CA PHE A 156 7.83 -2.80 -3.44
C PHE A 156 6.43 -3.29 -3.11
N TYR A 157 6.02 -4.41 -3.68
CA TYR A 157 4.73 -5.03 -3.44
C TYR A 157 4.87 -6.48 -2.98
N GLN A 158 3.93 -6.93 -2.17
CA GLN A 158 3.85 -8.30 -1.73
C GLN A 158 2.90 -9.10 -2.65
N CYS A 159 3.36 -10.23 -3.16
CA CYS A 159 2.50 -11.16 -3.89
C CYS A 159 1.69 -12.06 -2.94
N GLY A 160 0.75 -12.86 -3.50
CA GLY A 160 -0.09 -13.76 -2.72
C GLY A 160 0.63 -14.86 -1.91
N LYS A 161 1.94 -15.04 -2.11
CA LYS A 161 2.76 -15.99 -1.32
C LYS A 161 3.16 -15.44 0.05
N ASN A 162 3.06 -14.13 0.26
CA ASN A 162 3.35 -13.43 1.52
C ASN A 162 4.73 -13.72 2.14
N LYS A 163 5.74 -13.96 1.30
CA LYS A 163 7.12 -14.27 1.71
C LYS A 163 8.11 -13.26 1.16
N GLY A 164 7.98 -12.02 1.59
CA GLY A 164 8.81 -10.91 1.12
C GLY A 164 8.10 -10.03 0.09
N CYS A 165 8.83 -9.07 -0.45
CA CYS A 165 8.34 -8.09 -1.42
C CYS A 165 9.09 -8.23 -2.73
N HIS A 166 8.44 -7.85 -3.82
CA HIS A 166 9.00 -7.73 -5.15
C HIS A 166 9.19 -6.26 -5.51
N ASN A 167 10.23 -5.95 -6.24
CA ASN A 167 10.43 -4.67 -6.89
C ASN A 167 10.04 -4.74 -8.38
N ASN A 168 10.02 -3.61 -9.03
CA ASN A 168 10.00 -3.49 -10.48
C ASN A 168 11.43 -3.24 -10.98
N ASP A 169 12.07 -4.25 -11.55
CA ASP A 169 13.47 -4.20 -11.99
C ASP A 169 13.74 -3.11 -13.04
N ASP A 170 12.72 -2.72 -13.80
CA ASP A 170 12.81 -1.60 -14.76
C ASP A 170 12.90 -0.23 -14.08
N LEU A 171 12.58 -0.13 -12.79
CA LEU A 171 12.50 1.13 -12.04
C LEU A 171 13.51 1.22 -10.92
N LEU A 172 13.93 0.10 -10.37
CA LEU A 172 14.85 0.02 -9.23
C LEU A 172 15.90 -1.05 -9.46
N PHE A 173 17.13 -0.72 -9.12
CA PHE A 173 18.17 -1.69 -8.85
C PHE A 173 18.33 -1.84 -7.32
N THR A 174 18.20 -3.05 -6.82
CA THR A 174 18.22 -3.35 -5.38
C THR A 174 19.39 -4.25 -5.04
N GLU A 175 20.18 -3.84 -4.05
CA GLU A 175 21.31 -4.58 -3.51
C GLU A 175 21.09 -4.86 -2.02
N ILE A 176 21.62 -5.98 -1.54
CA ILE A 176 21.70 -6.26 -0.10
C ILE A 176 23.19 -6.34 0.22
N LEU A 177 23.67 -5.39 0.99
CA LEU A 177 25.09 -5.20 1.28
C LEU A 177 25.42 -5.47 2.76
N ASN A 178 26.59 -6.02 3.01
CA ASN A 178 27.15 -6.13 4.36
C ASN A 178 27.78 -4.81 4.81
N ASP A 179 28.25 -4.75 6.06
CA ASP A 179 28.87 -3.56 6.66
C ASP A 179 30.14 -3.06 5.92
N PHE A 180 30.70 -3.84 5.01
CA PHE A 180 31.85 -3.49 4.18
C PHE A 180 31.46 -3.04 2.77
N GLY A 181 30.15 -2.94 2.47
CA GLY A 181 29.63 -2.54 1.16
C GLY A 181 29.70 -3.63 0.10
N ASN A 182 29.89 -4.89 0.47
CA ASN A 182 29.88 -6.01 -0.46
C ASN A 182 28.53 -6.72 -0.45
N PRO A 183 28.08 -7.24 -1.61
CA PRO A 183 26.87 -8.05 -1.66
C PRO A 183 26.92 -9.25 -0.70
N VAL A 184 25.83 -9.49 0.01
CA VAL A 184 25.70 -10.67 0.88
C VAL A 184 25.38 -11.93 0.08
N SER A 185 25.70 -13.10 0.64
CA SER A 185 25.29 -14.38 0.04
C SER A 185 23.78 -14.59 0.18
N HIS A 186 23.22 -15.46 -0.65
CA HIS A 186 21.79 -15.79 -0.58
C HIS A 186 21.40 -16.34 0.80
N GLY A 187 20.41 -15.71 1.42
CA GLY A 187 19.92 -16.07 2.76
C GLY A 187 20.61 -15.32 3.91
N GLU A 188 21.63 -14.52 3.65
CA GLU A 188 22.25 -13.65 4.64
C GLU A 188 21.50 -12.32 4.78
N THR A 189 21.63 -11.70 5.95
CA THR A 189 21.05 -10.39 6.25
C THR A 189 22.05 -9.29 5.92
N GLY A 190 21.56 -8.18 5.33
CA GLY A 190 22.35 -6.99 5.03
C GLY A 190 21.50 -5.74 4.96
N GLU A 191 22.14 -4.62 4.67
CA GLU A 191 21.48 -3.35 4.39
C GLU A 191 20.87 -3.36 2.99
N ILE A 192 19.61 -2.94 2.87
CA ILE A 192 18.98 -2.75 1.57
C ILE A 192 19.43 -1.42 0.96
N VAL A 193 20.11 -1.50 -0.17
CA VAL A 193 20.56 -0.34 -0.94
C VAL A 193 19.77 -0.28 -2.23
N ILE A 194 19.24 0.89 -2.55
CA ILE A 194 18.33 1.08 -3.67
C ILE A 194 18.87 2.17 -4.59
N THR A 195 19.02 1.84 -5.86
CA THR A 195 19.32 2.80 -6.92
C THR A 195 18.09 2.96 -7.80
N THR A 196 17.57 4.18 -7.87
CA THR A 196 16.43 4.52 -8.74
C THR A 196 16.90 4.68 -10.18
N LEU A 197 16.20 4.07 -11.13
CA LEU A 197 16.54 4.12 -12.53
C LEU A 197 15.68 5.19 -13.24
N GLY A 198 16.31 6.31 -13.63
CA GLY A 198 15.67 7.36 -14.41
C GLY A 198 14.95 8.47 -13.59
N VAL A 199 15.38 8.71 -12.37
CA VAL A 199 15.01 9.90 -11.59
C VAL A 199 16.23 10.80 -11.45
#